data_ad5b21df3761f5c31660cfecd3674e7c
#
_entry.id   ad5b21df3761f5c31660cfecd3674e7c
#
_cell.length_a   1.000
_cell.length_b   1.000
_cell.length_c   1.000
_cell.angle_alpha   90.00
_cell.angle_beta   90.00
_cell.angle_gamma   90.00
#
_symmetry.space_group_name_H-M   'P 1'
#
loop_
_entity.id
_entity.type
_entity.pdbx_description
1 polymer ?
#
loop_
_entity_poly.entity_id
_entity_poly.type
_entity_poly.pdbx_seq_one_letter_code
_entity_poly.pdbx_strand_id
1 'polypeptide(L)'
;MAMQDVFLFSDTIEGNIAYARPDCPFEKVKKAAIAADANHFIQAMPEGYDTIVGERGVGLSGGQKQRISLARALLKDPSILILDDTTSAVDMETETYIQTQLKNLEGNHTIFIIAYRISSLKDADQILVLDHGRIAERGTHEELLKNNGYYARVFEHQYHTPAKEGR
;
A
#
# COMPACT_ATOMS: atom_id res chain seq x y z
N MET A 1 -10.03 -3.49 -2.81
CA MET A 1 -9.58 -3.09 -1.48
C MET A 1 -8.39 -3.94 -1.09
N ALA A 2 -7.30 -3.34 -0.66
CA ALA A 2 -6.22 -4.01 0.03
C ALA A 2 -6.33 -3.65 1.53
N MET A 3 -6.25 -4.66 2.39
CA MET A 3 -6.53 -4.54 3.83
C MET A 3 -5.24 -4.66 4.64
N GLN A 4 -5.23 -4.10 5.84
CA GLN A 4 -4.15 -4.22 6.81
C GLN A 4 -3.82 -5.69 7.11
N ASP A 5 -4.85 -6.49 7.40
CA ASP A 5 -4.69 -7.93 7.58
C ASP A 5 -4.70 -8.64 6.22
N VAL A 6 -3.52 -9.00 5.75
CA VAL A 6 -3.34 -9.65 4.46
C VAL A 6 -3.63 -11.13 4.55
N PHE A 7 -4.63 -11.57 3.80
CA PHE A 7 -4.92 -12.99 3.60
C PHE A 7 -4.38 -13.46 2.23
N LEU A 8 -3.50 -14.45 2.27
CA LEU A 8 -3.04 -15.17 1.08
C LEU A 8 -3.55 -16.61 1.14
N PHE A 9 -3.95 -17.09 -0.03
CA PHE A 9 -4.41 -18.47 -0.19
C PHE A 9 -3.24 -19.43 -0.33
N SER A 10 -3.46 -20.69 0.01
CA SER A 10 -2.51 -21.79 -0.29
C SER A 10 -2.53 -22.07 -1.80
N ASP A 11 -1.76 -21.30 -2.54
CA ASP A 11 -1.70 -21.29 -4.00
C ASP A 11 -0.36 -20.66 -4.43
N THR A 12 -0.07 -20.65 -5.72
CA THR A 12 1.09 -19.94 -6.28
C THR A 12 1.00 -18.43 -6.01
N ILE A 13 2.14 -17.73 -6.12
CA ILE A 13 2.14 -16.26 -6.06
C ILE A 13 1.31 -15.69 -7.22
N GLU A 14 1.43 -16.27 -8.43
CA GLU A 14 0.59 -15.90 -9.57
C GLU A 14 -0.89 -16.06 -9.24
N GLY A 15 -1.32 -17.23 -8.75
CA GLY A 15 -2.71 -17.51 -8.36
C GLY A 15 -3.22 -16.54 -7.29
N ASN A 16 -2.37 -16.18 -6.33
CA ASN A 16 -2.70 -15.17 -5.33
C ASN A 16 -2.94 -13.78 -5.93
N ILE A 17 -2.11 -13.33 -6.86
CA ILE A 17 -2.27 -12.03 -7.52
C ILE A 17 -3.48 -12.07 -8.45
N ALA A 18 -3.61 -13.13 -9.27
CA ALA A 18 -4.66 -13.31 -10.25
C ALA A 18 -6.03 -13.71 -9.66
N TYR A 19 -6.14 -13.89 -8.34
CA TYR A 19 -7.32 -14.45 -7.66
C TYR A 19 -8.66 -13.86 -8.13
N ALA A 20 -8.73 -12.56 -8.35
CA ALA A 20 -9.97 -11.88 -8.79
C ALA A 20 -10.17 -11.90 -10.31
N ARG A 21 -9.16 -12.33 -11.08
CA ARG A 21 -9.15 -12.40 -12.56
C ARG A 21 -8.28 -13.58 -13.02
N PRO A 22 -8.67 -14.82 -12.74
CA PRO A 22 -7.83 -16.01 -12.97
C PRO A 22 -7.47 -16.22 -14.44
N ASP A 23 -8.32 -15.75 -15.37
CA ASP A 23 -8.10 -15.90 -16.81
C ASP A 23 -7.31 -14.73 -17.43
N CYS A 24 -6.73 -13.84 -16.61
CA CYS A 24 -5.96 -12.72 -17.17
C CYS A 24 -4.60 -13.19 -17.70
N PRO A 25 -4.08 -12.58 -18.78
CA PRO A 25 -2.74 -12.88 -19.26
C PRO A 25 -1.67 -12.61 -18.19
N PHE A 26 -0.67 -13.49 -18.11
CA PHE A 26 0.46 -13.38 -17.17
C PHE A 26 1.13 -12.00 -17.19
N GLU A 27 1.26 -11.37 -18.36
CA GLU A 27 1.84 -10.02 -18.47
C GLU A 27 1.09 -8.96 -17.64
N LYS A 28 -0.22 -9.11 -17.45
CA LYS A 28 -1.00 -8.23 -16.57
C LYS A 28 -0.70 -8.50 -15.09
N VAL A 29 -0.54 -9.76 -14.72
CA VAL A 29 -0.11 -10.16 -13.36
C VAL A 29 1.24 -9.55 -13.05
N LYS A 30 2.20 -9.69 -13.98
CA LYS A 30 3.54 -9.13 -13.86
C LYS A 30 3.52 -7.60 -13.77
N LYS A 31 2.72 -6.91 -14.62
CA LYS A 31 2.55 -5.44 -14.56
C LYS A 31 2.04 -5.00 -13.19
N ALA A 32 1.05 -5.69 -12.64
CA ALA A 32 0.52 -5.40 -11.31
C ALA A 32 1.54 -5.65 -10.20
N ALA A 33 2.33 -6.73 -10.30
CA ALA A 33 3.41 -7.02 -9.37
C ALA A 33 4.53 -5.97 -9.41
N ILE A 34 4.86 -5.45 -10.60
CA ILE A 34 5.83 -4.35 -10.76
C ILE A 34 5.30 -3.10 -10.07
N ALA A 35 4.05 -2.71 -10.33
CA ALA A 35 3.44 -1.53 -9.73
C ALA A 35 3.36 -1.61 -8.19
N ALA A 36 3.26 -2.82 -7.63
CA ALA A 36 3.29 -3.07 -6.19
C ALA A 36 4.70 -3.29 -5.62
N ASP A 37 5.76 -3.11 -6.40
CA ASP A 37 7.16 -3.41 -6.04
C ASP A 37 7.37 -4.88 -5.60
N ALA A 38 6.57 -5.79 -6.13
CA ALA A 38 6.64 -7.20 -5.78
C ALA A 38 7.50 -8.03 -6.73
N ASN A 39 7.60 -7.61 -8.00
CA ASN A 39 8.22 -8.40 -9.05
C ASN A 39 9.66 -8.81 -8.75
N HIS A 40 10.46 -7.89 -8.17
CA HIS A 40 11.88 -8.16 -7.92
C HIS A 40 12.08 -9.33 -6.94
N PHE A 41 11.41 -9.29 -5.78
CA PHE A 41 11.55 -10.36 -4.81
C PHE A 41 10.91 -11.67 -5.29
N ILE A 42 9.81 -11.61 -6.07
CA ILE A 42 9.20 -12.80 -6.65
C ILE A 42 10.17 -13.50 -7.60
N GLN A 43 10.82 -12.77 -8.50
CA GLN A 43 11.80 -13.32 -9.42
C GLN A 43 13.06 -13.87 -8.73
N ALA A 44 13.39 -13.39 -7.54
CA ALA A 44 14.51 -13.90 -6.74
C ALA A 44 14.18 -15.24 -6.03
N MET A 45 12.92 -15.67 -6.02
CA MET A 45 12.53 -16.97 -5.47
C MET A 45 12.85 -18.10 -6.45
N PRO A 46 13.16 -19.32 -5.98
CA PRO A 46 13.55 -20.44 -6.84
C PRO A 46 12.53 -20.75 -7.95
N GLU A 47 11.24 -20.68 -7.64
CA GLU A 47 10.15 -20.98 -8.57
C GLU A 47 9.45 -19.69 -9.08
N GLY A 48 9.97 -18.50 -8.71
CA GLY A 48 9.40 -17.23 -9.16
C GLY A 48 7.91 -17.11 -8.85
N TYR A 49 7.11 -16.82 -9.86
CA TYR A 49 5.65 -16.70 -9.74
C TYR A 49 4.94 -18.01 -9.44
N ASP A 50 5.57 -19.17 -9.75
CA ASP A 50 5.02 -20.50 -9.45
C ASP A 50 5.30 -20.93 -8.00
N THR A 51 6.01 -20.11 -7.23
CA THR A 51 6.29 -20.39 -5.82
C THR A 51 4.97 -20.55 -5.06
N ILE A 52 4.78 -21.73 -4.45
CA ILE A 52 3.60 -22.02 -3.62
C ILE A 52 3.75 -21.31 -2.28
N VAL A 53 2.77 -20.49 -1.97
CA VAL A 53 2.66 -19.79 -0.69
C VAL A 53 1.77 -20.64 0.23
N GLY A 54 2.29 -20.97 1.41
CA GLY A 54 1.51 -21.69 2.41
C GLY A 54 0.32 -20.87 2.93
N GLU A 55 -0.56 -21.52 3.69
CA GLU A 55 -1.73 -20.87 4.30
C GLU A 55 -1.32 -19.58 5.04
N ARG A 56 -2.03 -18.49 4.78
CA ARG A 56 -1.76 -17.14 5.31
C ARG A 56 -0.35 -16.60 4.97
N GLY A 57 0.26 -17.10 3.89
CA GLY A 57 1.54 -16.59 3.42
C GLY A 57 2.74 -17.06 4.26
N VAL A 58 2.69 -18.29 4.77
CA VAL A 58 3.87 -18.88 5.46
C VAL A 58 5.06 -18.84 4.52
N GLY A 59 6.21 -18.35 5.03
CA GLY A 59 7.45 -18.18 4.26
C GLY A 59 7.68 -16.78 3.69
N LEU A 60 6.66 -15.89 3.72
CA LEU A 60 6.79 -14.50 3.28
C LEU A 60 6.89 -13.53 4.47
N SER A 61 7.70 -12.47 4.31
CA SER A 61 7.70 -11.35 5.25
C SER A 61 6.38 -10.56 5.19
N GLY A 62 6.08 -9.76 6.23
CA GLY A 62 4.89 -8.90 6.25
C GLY A 62 4.82 -7.97 5.04
N GLY A 63 5.92 -7.31 4.69
CA GLY A 63 5.99 -6.41 3.54
C GLY A 63 5.82 -7.13 2.20
N GLN A 64 6.31 -8.38 2.06
CA GLN A 64 6.08 -9.19 0.86
C GLN A 64 4.61 -9.55 0.71
N LYS A 65 3.93 -9.94 1.81
CA LYS A 65 2.49 -10.21 1.83
C LYS A 65 1.68 -8.98 1.43
N GLN A 66 2.00 -7.82 2.00
CA GLN A 66 1.32 -6.56 1.67
C GLN A 66 1.47 -6.23 0.19
N ARG A 67 2.67 -6.36 -0.39
CA ARG A 67 2.91 -6.09 -1.81
C ARG A 67 2.17 -7.07 -2.74
N ILE A 68 2.08 -8.35 -2.41
CA ILE A 68 1.25 -9.32 -3.17
C ILE A 68 -0.23 -8.94 -3.10
N SER A 69 -0.73 -8.58 -1.92
CA SER A 69 -2.12 -8.13 -1.75
C SER A 69 -2.41 -6.85 -2.53
N LEU A 70 -1.47 -5.91 -2.55
CA LEU A 70 -1.57 -4.70 -3.35
C LEU A 70 -1.60 -5.03 -4.85
N ALA A 71 -0.70 -5.90 -5.33
CA ALA A 71 -0.69 -6.36 -6.72
C ALA A 71 -2.03 -6.98 -7.13
N ARG A 72 -2.63 -7.82 -6.25
CA ARG A 72 -3.99 -8.37 -6.43
C ARG A 72 -5.04 -7.27 -6.59
N ALA A 73 -4.98 -6.23 -5.76
CA ALA A 73 -5.92 -5.12 -5.82
C ALA A 73 -5.76 -4.28 -7.10
N LEU A 74 -4.51 -4.04 -7.53
CA LEU A 74 -4.18 -3.30 -8.75
C LEU A 74 -4.57 -4.07 -10.01
N LEU A 75 -4.35 -5.40 -10.06
CA LEU A 75 -4.73 -6.24 -11.20
C LEU A 75 -6.23 -6.17 -11.49
N LYS A 76 -7.04 -5.98 -10.47
CA LYS A 76 -8.50 -5.85 -10.61
C LYS A 76 -8.91 -4.60 -11.38
N ASP A 77 -8.03 -3.59 -11.42
CA ASP A 77 -8.25 -2.31 -12.11
C ASP A 77 -9.59 -1.65 -11.71
N PRO A 78 -9.82 -1.38 -10.41
CA PRO A 78 -11.09 -0.88 -9.91
C PRO A 78 -11.20 0.63 -10.07
N SER A 79 -12.39 1.17 -10.39
CA SER A 79 -12.62 2.62 -10.39
C SER A 79 -12.44 3.26 -9.00
N ILE A 80 -12.67 2.50 -7.94
CA ILE A 80 -12.43 2.92 -6.54
C ILE A 80 -11.46 1.94 -5.89
N LEU A 81 -10.26 2.40 -5.54
CA LEU A 81 -9.24 1.64 -4.84
C LEU A 81 -9.16 2.09 -3.38
N ILE A 82 -9.28 1.17 -2.44
CA ILE A 82 -9.14 1.44 -1.00
C ILE A 82 -7.89 0.71 -0.52
N LEU A 83 -6.95 1.47 0.04
CA LEU A 83 -5.70 1.00 0.62
C LEU A 83 -5.73 1.28 2.13
N ASP A 84 -5.84 0.22 2.92
CA ASP A 84 -5.92 0.30 4.38
C ASP A 84 -4.60 -0.17 4.97
N ASP A 85 -3.75 0.80 5.33
CA ASP A 85 -2.41 0.62 5.92
C ASP A 85 -1.51 -0.39 5.15
N THR A 86 -1.62 -0.39 3.83
CA THR A 86 -1.01 -1.40 2.95
C THR A 86 0.50 -1.25 2.76
N THR A 87 1.09 -0.19 3.31
CA THR A 87 2.53 0.09 3.21
C THR A 87 3.22 0.18 4.57
N SER A 88 2.53 -0.16 5.67
CA SER A 88 3.10 -0.04 7.03
C SER A 88 4.31 -0.95 7.30
N ALA A 89 4.38 -2.10 6.63
CA ALA A 89 5.45 -3.07 6.78
C ALA A 89 6.56 -2.99 5.71
N VAL A 90 6.55 -1.95 4.87
CA VAL A 90 7.60 -1.70 3.88
C VAL A 90 8.47 -0.50 4.29
N ASP A 91 9.70 -0.44 3.77
CA ASP A 91 10.60 0.69 3.95
C ASP A 91 10.15 1.93 3.16
N MET A 92 10.77 3.07 3.45
CA MET A 92 10.40 4.36 2.84
C MET A 92 10.65 4.42 1.32
N GLU A 93 11.66 3.71 0.82
CA GLU A 93 11.98 3.69 -0.60
C GLU A 93 10.90 2.94 -1.37
N THR A 94 10.56 1.74 -0.91
CA THR A 94 9.44 0.93 -1.43
C THR A 94 8.11 1.69 -1.35
N GLU A 95 7.83 2.37 -0.23
CA GLU A 95 6.62 3.18 -0.09
C GLU A 95 6.56 4.30 -1.15
N THR A 96 7.65 5.04 -1.33
CA THR A 96 7.75 6.13 -2.31
C THR A 96 7.55 5.59 -3.75
N TYR A 97 8.15 4.45 -4.05
CA TYR A 97 7.97 3.80 -5.34
C TYR A 97 6.50 3.45 -5.59
N ILE A 98 5.85 2.78 -4.65
CA ILE A 98 4.43 2.39 -4.75
C ILE A 98 3.56 3.63 -4.96
N GLN A 99 3.77 4.70 -4.20
CA GLN A 99 2.99 5.94 -4.37
C GLN A 99 3.17 6.57 -5.75
N THR A 100 4.40 6.53 -6.29
CA THR A 100 4.65 7.01 -7.65
C THR A 100 3.88 6.16 -8.67
N GLN A 101 3.85 4.83 -8.50
CA GLN A 101 3.07 3.96 -9.37
C GLN A 101 1.55 4.21 -9.27
N LEU A 102 1.04 4.45 -8.07
CA LEU A 102 -0.38 4.77 -7.85
C LEU A 102 -0.80 6.08 -8.53
N LYS A 103 0.06 7.10 -8.50
CA LYS A 103 -0.18 8.38 -9.21
C LYS A 103 -0.19 8.22 -10.72
N ASN A 104 0.58 7.27 -11.25
CA ASN A 104 0.72 7.01 -12.67
C ASN A 104 -0.25 5.94 -13.19
N LEU A 105 -1.23 5.50 -12.39
CA LEU A 105 -2.25 4.56 -12.86
C LEU A 105 -3.03 5.18 -14.03
N GLU A 106 -3.11 4.45 -15.13
CA GLU A 106 -3.90 4.85 -16.28
C GLU A 106 -5.40 4.76 -15.95
N GLY A 107 -6.18 5.77 -16.35
CA GLY A 107 -7.61 5.80 -16.15
C GLY A 107 -8.07 6.73 -15.02
N ASN A 108 -9.38 6.79 -14.80
CA ASN A 108 -9.99 7.59 -13.74
C ASN A 108 -10.19 6.72 -12.50
N HIS A 109 -9.24 6.78 -11.57
CA HIS A 109 -9.34 6.08 -10.31
C HIS A 109 -9.57 7.05 -9.16
N THR A 110 -10.44 6.69 -8.23
CA THR A 110 -10.51 7.32 -6.91
C THR A 110 -9.77 6.43 -5.93
N ILE A 111 -8.72 6.96 -5.31
CA ILE A 111 -7.89 6.20 -4.38
C ILE A 111 -8.11 6.72 -2.97
N PHE A 112 -8.60 5.86 -2.07
CA PHE A 112 -8.68 6.13 -0.64
C PHE A 112 -7.49 5.47 0.05
N ILE A 113 -6.67 6.27 0.72
CA ILE A 113 -5.52 5.79 1.50
C ILE A 113 -5.82 6.02 2.97
N ILE A 114 -5.83 4.95 3.75
CA ILE A 114 -5.89 5.00 5.21
C ILE A 114 -4.48 4.68 5.70
N ALA A 115 -3.85 5.59 6.40
CA ALA A 115 -2.48 5.42 6.86
C ALA A 115 -2.22 6.16 8.19
N TYR A 116 -1.30 5.61 8.96
CA TYR A 116 -0.78 6.24 10.18
C TYR A 116 0.43 7.12 9.91
N ARG A 117 1.13 6.88 8.79
CA ARG A 117 2.29 7.69 8.38
C ARG A 117 1.85 8.82 7.47
N ILE A 118 2.25 10.05 7.83
CA ILE A 118 1.96 11.24 7.01
C ILE A 118 2.68 11.19 5.67
N SER A 119 3.83 10.50 5.58
CA SER A 119 4.52 10.25 4.30
C SER A 119 3.60 9.69 3.22
N SER A 120 2.68 8.80 3.61
CA SER A 120 1.72 8.18 2.70
C SER A 120 0.61 9.11 2.23
N LEU A 121 0.39 10.24 2.91
CA LEU A 121 -0.76 11.13 2.70
C LEU A 121 -0.39 12.49 2.09
N LYS A 122 0.88 12.92 2.19
CA LYS A 122 1.31 14.29 1.84
C LYS A 122 0.96 14.73 0.42
N ASP A 123 0.86 13.78 -0.48
CA ASP A 123 0.60 14.01 -1.90
C ASP A 123 -0.87 13.76 -2.31
N ALA A 124 -1.75 13.53 -1.35
CA ALA A 124 -3.18 13.34 -1.62
C ALA A 124 -3.84 14.67 -1.98
N ASP A 125 -4.80 14.63 -2.92
CA ASP A 125 -5.59 15.80 -3.31
C ASP A 125 -6.41 16.35 -2.14
N GLN A 126 -6.80 15.47 -1.22
CA GLN A 126 -7.53 15.81 -0.02
C GLN A 126 -7.21 14.86 1.13
N ILE A 127 -6.97 15.41 2.30
CA ILE A 127 -6.76 14.68 3.54
C ILE A 127 -7.95 14.94 4.47
N LEU A 128 -8.46 13.88 5.09
CA LEU A 128 -9.50 13.92 6.09
C LEU A 128 -8.94 13.38 7.40
N VAL A 129 -9.00 14.18 8.44
CA VAL A 129 -8.68 13.76 9.82
C VAL A 129 -9.97 13.37 10.52
N LEU A 130 -10.03 12.10 10.94
CA LEU A 130 -11.21 11.57 11.64
C LEU A 130 -10.95 11.55 13.14
N ASP A 131 -11.88 12.09 13.90
CA ASP A 131 -11.90 12.05 15.36
C ASP A 131 -13.31 11.73 15.88
N HIS A 132 -13.43 10.75 16.75
CA HIS A 132 -14.71 10.28 17.32
C HIS A 132 -15.82 10.09 16.28
N GLY A 133 -15.51 9.53 15.11
CA GLY A 133 -16.46 9.25 14.03
C GLY A 133 -16.90 10.50 13.24
N ARG A 134 -16.20 11.62 13.38
CA ARG A 134 -16.46 12.88 12.66
C ARG A 134 -15.21 13.35 11.95
N ILE A 135 -15.39 14.10 10.86
CA ILE A 135 -14.30 14.80 10.20
C ILE A 135 -13.94 16.02 11.06
N ALA A 136 -12.78 15.97 11.71
CA ALA A 136 -12.27 17.06 12.55
C ALA A 136 -11.52 18.10 11.72
N GLU A 137 -10.72 17.65 10.72
CA GLU A 137 -9.97 18.52 9.83
C GLU A 137 -10.09 18.01 8.40
N ARG A 138 -10.02 18.93 7.44
CA ARG A 138 -10.07 18.63 6.01
C ARG A 138 -9.24 19.66 5.25
N GLY A 139 -8.43 19.19 4.29
CA GLY A 139 -7.61 20.05 3.43
C GLY A 139 -6.52 19.28 2.73
N THR A 140 -5.63 20.01 2.04
CA THR A 140 -4.37 19.50 1.53
C THR A 140 -3.32 19.44 2.65
N HIS A 141 -2.20 18.79 2.40
CA HIS A 141 -1.07 18.73 3.32
C HIS A 141 -0.65 20.14 3.80
N GLU A 142 -0.46 21.06 2.84
CA GLU A 142 -0.01 22.42 3.16
C GLU A 142 -1.05 23.21 3.96
N GLU A 143 -2.33 23.08 3.63
CA GLU A 143 -3.42 23.76 4.36
C GLU A 143 -3.50 23.27 5.81
N LEU A 144 -3.42 21.94 6.01
CA LEU A 144 -3.51 21.36 7.34
C LEU A 144 -2.29 21.69 8.21
N LEU A 145 -1.10 21.82 7.63
CA LEU A 145 0.08 22.29 8.35
C LEU A 145 -0.09 23.75 8.82
N LYS A 146 -0.62 24.64 7.96
CA LYS A 146 -0.88 26.05 8.30
C LYS A 146 -1.92 26.22 9.41
N ASN A 147 -2.89 25.31 9.47
CA ASN A 147 -3.96 25.38 10.48
C ASN A 147 -3.48 25.03 11.90
N ASN A 148 -2.27 24.49 12.07
CA ASN A 148 -1.70 24.08 13.35
C ASN A 148 -2.63 23.18 14.19
N GLY A 149 -3.43 22.35 13.53
CA GLY A 149 -4.40 21.45 14.14
C GLY A 149 -3.79 20.12 14.61
N TYR A 150 -4.63 19.09 14.68
CA TYR A 150 -4.18 17.73 15.05
C TYR A 150 -3.20 17.17 14.02
N TYR A 151 -3.48 17.37 12.73
CA TYR A 151 -2.61 16.92 11.64
C TYR A 151 -1.20 17.49 11.75
N ALA A 152 -1.08 18.80 11.97
CA ALA A 152 0.23 19.46 12.12
C ALA A 152 1.02 18.90 13.30
N ARG A 153 0.37 18.67 14.45
CA ARG A 153 1.00 18.06 15.63
C ARG A 153 1.52 16.63 15.36
N VAL A 154 0.74 15.82 14.64
CA VAL A 154 1.18 14.46 14.24
C VAL A 154 2.38 14.55 13.31
N PHE A 155 2.37 15.49 12.35
CA PHE A 155 3.52 15.72 11.46
C PHE A 155 4.77 16.08 12.25
N GLU A 156 4.70 17.05 13.15
CA GLU A 156 5.82 17.44 14.00
C GLU A 156 6.35 16.26 14.81
N HIS A 157 5.45 15.44 15.34
CA HIS A 157 5.83 14.27 16.12
C HIS A 157 6.55 13.20 15.29
N GLN A 158 6.15 13.01 14.04
CA GLN A 158 6.76 12.01 13.16
C GLN A 158 8.11 12.48 12.57
N TYR A 159 8.29 13.79 12.35
CA TYR A 159 9.45 14.31 11.63
C TYR A 159 10.43 15.10 12.49
N HIS A 160 10.01 15.63 13.65
CA HIS A 160 10.85 16.50 14.48
C HIS A 160 11.13 15.92 15.87
N THR A 161 10.59 14.75 16.24
CA THR A 161 10.99 14.08 17.46
C THR A 161 12.34 13.41 17.22
N PRO A 162 13.45 13.81 17.92
CA PRO A 162 14.72 13.10 17.81
C PRO A 162 14.48 11.65 18.24
N ALA A 163 15.00 10.70 17.45
CA ALA A 163 15.00 9.29 17.82
C ALA A 163 15.55 9.19 19.24
N LYS A 164 14.73 8.68 20.18
CA LYS A 164 15.23 8.37 21.53
C LYS A 164 16.32 7.34 21.33
N GLU A 165 17.58 7.78 21.47
CA GLU A 165 18.72 6.88 21.60
C GLU A 165 18.37 5.88 22.69
N GLY A 166 18.27 4.61 22.29
CA GLY A 166 18.02 3.52 23.21
C GLY A 166 19.16 3.43 24.22
N ARG A 167 18.78 3.49 25.48
CA ARG A 167 19.63 3.00 26.58
C ARG A 167 19.37 1.53 26.75
#